data_c1af278e9b2e26cb8e738a04320a022c
#
_entry.id   c1af278e9b2e26cb8e738a04320a022c
#
_cell.length_a   1.000
_cell.length_b   1.000
_cell.length_c   1.000
_cell.angle_alpha   90.00
_cell.angle_beta   90.00
_cell.angle_gamma   90.00
#
_symmetry.space_group_name_H-M   'P 1'
#
loop_
_entity.id
_entity.type
_entity.pdbx_description
1 polymer ?
#
loop_
_entity_poly.entity_id
_entity_poly.type
_entity_poly.pdbx_seq_one_letter_code
_entity_poly.pdbx_strand_id
1 'polypeptide(L)'
;MRSPVSFLAGLLLVLSTVGSAPAQEDQAVCCTRFDYVLEKTIFKVDAVRLDLTIRGETPTRVAELVTGRVDPRAWSDSIAALYLGADQALVRMTFLRSFGLSRFLDANRDVMEKLSKAGWITEDEFRELDRENRARFEGLAEDGIRDGDVIEHEVRGDTVTTRYTDVTGTVRIDGLLVGSAERRVLIGSLFGPDSDFRQGLLDLVFRRAETYGAGQ
;
A
#
# COMPACT_ATOMS: atom_id res chain seq x y z
N MET A 1 -2.58 -69.74 -40.24
CA MET A 1 -1.18 -69.96 -40.68
C MET A 1 -0.46 -68.61 -40.62
N ARG A 2 0.72 -68.65 -39.93
CA ARG A 2 1.76 -67.63 -39.86
C ARG A 2 1.50 -66.41 -38.97
N SER A 3 1.97 -66.52 -37.74
CA SER A 3 2.66 -65.41 -37.02
C SER A 3 3.84 -64.91 -37.87
N PRO A 4 4.28 -63.66 -37.69
CA PRO A 4 5.41 -63.52 -36.85
C PRO A 4 5.57 -62.19 -36.07
N VAL A 5 6.27 -62.35 -34.99
CA VAL A 5 7.45 -61.64 -34.52
C VAL A 5 7.29 -60.22 -33.94
N SER A 6 7.42 -60.23 -32.64
CA SER A 6 7.77 -59.10 -31.75
C SER A 6 9.03 -58.37 -32.19
N PHE A 7 8.97 -57.03 -32.13
CA PHE A 7 10.17 -56.21 -31.98
C PHE A 7 9.96 -55.25 -30.81
N LEU A 8 10.56 -55.65 -29.68
CA LEU A 8 10.77 -54.75 -28.55
C LEU A 8 11.87 -53.79 -28.94
N ALA A 9 11.54 -52.52 -29.10
CA ALA A 9 12.50 -51.41 -29.11
C ALA A 9 12.34 -50.67 -27.81
N GLY A 10 13.29 -50.93 -26.89
CA GLY A 10 13.39 -50.18 -25.64
C GLY A 10 13.78 -48.74 -25.89
N LEU A 11 12.89 -47.82 -25.61
CA LEU A 11 13.19 -46.41 -25.57
C LEU A 11 13.61 -46.05 -24.15
N LEU A 12 14.91 -45.92 -23.93
CA LEU A 12 15.49 -45.40 -22.70
C LEU A 12 15.16 -43.91 -22.63
N LEU A 13 14.16 -43.55 -21.86
CA LEU A 13 13.82 -42.18 -21.54
C LEU A 13 14.81 -41.69 -20.47
N VAL A 14 15.86 -41.02 -20.86
CA VAL A 14 16.73 -40.27 -19.96
C VAL A 14 15.93 -39.04 -19.47
N LEU A 15 15.34 -39.16 -18.30
CA LEU A 15 14.77 -38.04 -17.56
C LEU A 15 15.93 -37.19 -17.07
N SER A 16 16.28 -36.19 -17.88
CA SER A 16 17.08 -35.06 -17.42
C SER A 16 16.23 -34.25 -16.47
N THR A 17 16.37 -34.49 -15.18
CA THR A 17 15.87 -33.54 -14.15
C THR A 17 16.68 -32.28 -14.29
N VAL A 18 16.17 -31.32 -15.08
CA VAL A 18 16.57 -29.94 -14.98
C VAL A 18 16.09 -29.46 -13.62
N GLY A 19 16.99 -29.55 -12.65
CA GLY A 19 16.81 -28.90 -11.36
C GLY A 19 16.66 -27.41 -11.63
N SER A 20 15.42 -26.93 -11.62
CA SER A 20 15.14 -25.50 -11.46
C SER A 20 15.72 -25.13 -10.10
N ALA A 21 16.93 -24.57 -10.12
CA ALA A 21 17.40 -23.83 -8.96
C ALA A 21 16.28 -22.83 -8.63
N PRO A 22 15.84 -22.74 -7.37
CA PRO A 22 14.95 -21.66 -6.99
C PRO A 22 15.66 -20.40 -7.42
N ALA A 23 15.01 -19.58 -8.26
CA ALA A 23 15.45 -18.24 -8.52
C ALA A 23 15.65 -17.63 -7.13
N GLN A 24 16.91 -17.44 -6.77
CA GLN A 24 17.30 -16.65 -5.62
C GLN A 24 16.73 -15.29 -5.96
N GLU A 25 15.52 -15.00 -5.47
CA GLU A 25 14.98 -13.65 -5.45
C GLU A 25 16.10 -12.81 -4.88
N ASP A 26 16.61 -11.93 -5.73
CA ASP A 26 17.55 -10.89 -5.33
C ASP A 26 16.96 -10.19 -4.10
N GLN A 27 17.36 -10.64 -2.93
CA GLN A 27 17.10 -10.00 -1.65
C GLN A 27 17.96 -8.74 -1.51
N ALA A 28 18.39 -8.20 -2.61
CA ALA A 28 18.95 -6.88 -2.68
C ALA A 28 17.80 -5.88 -2.70
N VAL A 29 17.38 -5.55 -1.50
CA VAL A 29 17.16 -4.19 -1.13
C VAL A 29 15.81 -3.59 -1.41
N CYS A 30 15.37 -2.99 -0.35
CA CYS A 30 14.64 -1.74 -0.31
C CYS A 30 13.16 -1.86 -0.50
N CYS A 31 12.57 -2.61 0.34
CA CYS A 31 11.18 -2.35 0.66
C CYS A 31 11.01 -2.15 2.16
N THR A 32 10.33 -1.08 2.55
CA THR A 32 9.80 -0.96 3.90
C THR A 32 8.36 -1.46 3.87
N ARG A 33 8.06 -2.48 4.66
CA ARG A 33 6.72 -3.02 4.81
C ARG A 33 6.17 -2.65 6.18
N PHE A 34 4.95 -2.12 6.21
CA PHE A 34 4.21 -1.81 7.42
C PHE A 34 2.96 -2.68 7.47
N ASP A 35 2.67 -3.21 8.64
CA ASP A 35 1.39 -3.81 9.02
C ASP A 35 0.90 -3.01 10.22
N TYR A 36 -0.23 -2.33 10.06
CA TYR A 36 -0.76 -1.42 11.06
C TYR A 36 -2.27 -1.50 11.12
N VAL A 37 -2.83 -1.55 12.32
CA VAL A 37 -4.27 -1.47 12.55
C VAL A 37 -4.58 -0.09 13.12
N LEU A 38 -5.43 0.65 12.40
CA LEU A 38 -5.93 1.94 12.87
C LEU A 38 -7.12 1.73 13.80
N GLU A 39 -6.93 2.08 15.07
CA GLU A 39 -8.00 2.20 16.05
C GLU A 39 -8.57 3.63 16.06
N LYS A 40 -9.84 3.80 15.79
CA LYS A 40 -10.50 5.13 15.97
C LYS A 40 -10.73 5.38 17.45
N THR A 41 -10.04 6.40 17.97
CA THR A 41 -9.80 6.69 19.37
C THR A 41 -11.01 6.96 20.24
N ILE A 42 -12.17 7.36 19.69
CA ILE A 42 -13.37 7.67 20.50
C ILE A 42 -14.01 6.42 21.10
N PHE A 43 -13.82 5.24 20.46
CA PHE A 43 -14.39 3.96 20.95
C PHE A 43 -13.40 2.79 20.97
N LYS A 44 -12.10 3.02 20.70
CA LYS A 44 -11.06 1.96 20.58
C LYS A 44 -11.52 0.80 19.67
N VAL A 45 -12.11 1.14 18.53
CA VAL A 45 -12.61 0.15 17.57
C VAL A 45 -11.72 0.14 16.35
N ASP A 46 -11.15 -1.01 16.07
CA ASP A 46 -10.38 -1.26 14.85
C ASP A 46 -11.23 -0.90 13.63
N ALA A 47 -10.74 0.00 12.80
CA ALA A 47 -11.47 0.48 11.64
C ALA A 47 -10.89 -0.06 10.33
N VAL A 48 -9.56 -0.09 10.23
CA VAL A 48 -8.84 -0.45 9.01
C VAL A 48 -7.55 -1.15 9.39
N ARG A 49 -7.24 -2.27 8.72
CA ARG A 49 -5.89 -2.83 8.68
C ARG A 49 -5.19 -2.30 7.44
N LEU A 50 -4.03 -1.75 7.63
CA LEU A 50 -3.17 -1.21 6.58
C LEU A 50 -1.96 -2.14 6.38
N ASP A 51 -1.82 -2.66 5.16
CA ASP A 51 -0.57 -3.25 4.67
C ASP A 51 0.04 -2.25 3.68
N LEU A 52 1.17 -1.68 4.02
CA LEU A 52 1.89 -0.72 3.19
C LEU A 52 3.27 -1.25 2.85
N THR A 53 3.61 -1.25 1.56
CA THR A 53 4.95 -1.57 1.08
C THR A 53 5.46 -0.38 0.26
N ILE A 54 6.57 0.22 0.69
CA ILE A 54 7.30 1.26 -0.05
C ILE A 54 8.54 0.61 -0.66
N ARG A 55 8.78 0.89 -1.94
CA ARG A 55 9.91 0.34 -2.72
C ARG A 55 10.79 1.45 -3.27
N GLY A 56 11.91 1.06 -3.92
CA GLY A 56 12.85 2.00 -4.54
C GLY A 56 13.86 2.57 -3.54
N GLU A 57 14.29 3.80 -3.76
CA GLU A 57 15.33 4.45 -2.96
C GLU A 57 14.84 4.98 -1.60
N THR A 58 13.55 5.27 -1.47
CA THR A 58 12.97 5.89 -0.27
C THR A 58 13.30 5.12 1.02
N PRO A 59 13.16 3.78 1.10
CA PRO A 59 13.53 3.02 2.29
C PRO A 59 14.99 3.21 2.71
N THR A 60 15.92 3.20 1.75
CA THR A 60 17.35 3.39 2.02
C THR A 60 17.61 4.80 2.59
N ARG A 61 17.06 5.83 1.96
CA ARG A 61 17.20 7.21 2.41
C ARG A 61 16.61 7.44 3.81
N VAL A 62 15.48 6.79 4.11
CA VAL A 62 14.91 6.82 5.46
C VAL A 62 15.82 6.12 6.47
N ALA A 63 16.35 4.93 6.14
CA ALA A 63 17.27 4.20 6.98
C ALA A 63 18.54 5.03 7.29
N GLU A 64 19.14 5.66 6.29
CA GLU A 64 20.28 6.57 6.44
C GLU A 64 19.95 7.77 7.35
N LEU A 65 18.72 8.31 7.24
CA LEU A 65 18.29 9.44 8.04
C LEU A 65 18.14 9.10 9.53
N VAL A 66 17.67 7.88 9.85
CA VAL A 66 17.36 7.48 11.23
C VAL A 66 18.51 6.72 11.93
N THR A 67 19.39 6.05 11.17
CA THR A 67 20.50 5.27 11.75
C THR A 67 21.51 6.17 12.46
N GLY A 68 21.89 5.79 13.68
CA GLY A 68 22.88 6.51 14.48
C GLY A 68 22.42 7.87 15.03
N ARG A 69 21.13 8.18 14.95
CA ARG A 69 20.57 9.42 15.52
C ARG A 69 20.24 9.26 16.99
N VAL A 70 20.57 10.27 17.78
CA VAL A 70 20.27 10.32 19.22
C VAL A 70 18.75 10.48 19.45
N ASP A 71 18.08 11.27 18.59
CA ASP A 71 16.64 11.48 18.62
C ASP A 71 16.06 11.37 17.20
N PRO A 72 15.69 10.15 16.75
CA PRO A 72 15.07 9.97 15.43
C PRO A 72 13.72 10.67 15.30
N ARG A 73 12.99 10.91 16.41
CA ARG A 73 11.65 11.55 16.37
C ARG A 73 11.72 13.01 15.96
N ALA A 74 12.83 13.71 16.21
CA ALA A 74 13.05 15.06 15.70
C ALA A 74 13.03 15.15 14.16
N TRP A 75 13.15 14.01 13.46
CA TRP A 75 13.15 13.91 12.00
C TRP A 75 11.84 13.47 11.40
N SER A 76 10.77 13.40 12.20
CA SER A 76 9.45 12.89 11.76
C SER A 76 8.95 13.58 10.49
N ASP A 77 9.09 14.90 10.37
CA ASP A 77 8.65 15.64 9.18
C ASP A 77 9.53 15.34 7.96
N SER A 78 10.84 15.21 8.15
CA SER A 78 11.76 14.83 7.07
C SER A 78 11.51 13.42 6.57
N ILE A 79 11.22 12.48 7.48
CA ILE A 79 10.86 11.09 7.15
C ILE A 79 9.53 11.07 6.37
N ALA A 80 8.52 11.80 6.84
CA ALA A 80 7.24 11.91 6.15
C ALA A 80 7.41 12.50 4.75
N ALA A 81 8.25 13.53 4.58
CA ALA A 81 8.56 14.12 3.29
C ALA A 81 9.28 13.14 2.34
N LEU A 82 10.17 12.29 2.85
CA LEU A 82 10.80 11.22 2.06
C LEU A 82 9.76 10.22 1.57
N TYR A 83 8.84 9.78 2.44
CA TYR A 83 7.77 8.86 2.03
C TYR A 83 6.80 9.51 1.04
N LEU A 84 6.48 10.79 1.19
CA LEU A 84 5.67 11.52 0.23
C LEU A 84 6.31 11.55 -1.17
N GLY A 85 7.64 11.62 -1.21
CA GLY A 85 8.41 11.54 -2.46
C GLY A 85 8.56 10.12 -3.03
N ALA A 86 8.02 9.09 -2.37
CA ALA A 86 8.13 7.73 -2.86
C ALA A 86 7.41 7.59 -4.22
N ASP A 87 8.12 7.00 -5.18
CA ASP A 87 7.63 6.75 -6.55
C ASP A 87 7.05 5.35 -6.74
N GLN A 88 7.21 4.47 -5.75
CA GLN A 88 6.70 3.11 -5.77
C GLN A 88 6.13 2.73 -4.40
N ALA A 89 4.82 2.48 -4.36
CA ALA A 89 4.15 2.01 -3.16
C ALA A 89 3.01 1.05 -3.50
N LEU A 90 2.78 0.09 -2.63
CA LEU A 90 1.57 -0.73 -2.60
C LEU A 90 0.89 -0.50 -1.26
N VAL A 91 -0.33 0.01 -1.30
CA VAL A 91 -1.17 0.30 -0.14
C VAL A 91 -2.38 -0.61 -0.20
N ARG A 92 -2.56 -1.47 0.79
CA ARG A 92 -3.74 -2.32 0.93
C ARG A 92 -4.43 -2.00 2.24
N MET A 93 -5.71 -1.62 2.17
CA MET A 93 -6.55 -1.35 3.33
C MET A 93 -7.67 -2.39 3.37
N THR A 94 -7.74 -3.15 4.44
CA THR A 94 -8.85 -4.06 4.73
C THR A 94 -9.74 -3.40 5.76
N PHE A 95 -11.01 -3.21 5.45
CA PHE A 95 -11.98 -2.65 6.38
C PHE A 95 -12.36 -3.70 7.42
N LEU A 96 -12.34 -3.35 8.68
CA LEU A 96 -12.61 -4.23 9.81
C LEU A 96 -14.02 -4.02 10.38
N ARG A 97 -14.85 -3.23 9.68
CA ARG A 97 -16.27 -3.02 9.98
C ARG A 97 -16.98 -2.34 8.82
N SER A 98 -18.30 -2.47 8.79
CA SER A 98 -19.15 -1.85 7.79
C SER A 98 -19.55 -0.41 8.16
N PHE A 99 -19.68 0.44 7.13
CA PHE A 99 -20.22 1.81 7.24
C PHE A 99 -20.75 2.30 5.89
N GLY A 100 -21.64 3.31 5.94
CA GLY A 100 -22.24 3.87 4.74
C GLY A 100 -21.22 4.60 3.87
N LEU A 101 -21.46 4.61 2.55
CA LEU A 101 -20.61 5.27 1.57
C LEU A 101 -20.38 6.76 1.89
N SER A 102 -21.41 7.50 2.30
CA SER A 102 -21.28 8.91 2.64
C SER A 102 -20.20 9.15 3.69
N ARG A 103 -20.19 8.33 4.74
CA ARG A 103 -19.18 8.44 5.81
C ARG A 103 -17.76 8.18 5.30
N PHE A 104 -17.59 7.24 4.38
CA PHE A 104 -16.30 6.98 3.74
C PHE A 104 -15.84 8.17 2.90
N LEU A 105 -16.72 8.70 2.07
CA LEU A 105 -16.42 9.86 1.22
C LEU A 105 -16.14 11.13 2.04
N ASP A 106 -16.88 11.35 3.13
CA ASP A 106 -16.63 12.48 4.02
C ASP A 106 -15.27 12.36 4.72
N ALA A 107 -14.90 11.17 5.17
CA ALA A 107 -13.56 10.94 5.74
C ALA A 107 -12.44 11.19 4.72
N ASN A 108 -12.60 10.75 3.47
CA ASN A 108 -11.62 11.02 2.40
C ASN A 108 -11.53 12.52 2.11
N ARG A 109 -12.67 13.21 2.06
CA ARG A 109 -12.72 14.66 1.88
C ARG A 109 -11.99 15.40 2.99
N ASP A 110 -12.22 15.04 4.26
CA ASP A 110 -11.56 15.66 5.42
C ASP A 110 -10.03 15.51 5.32
N VAL A 111 -9.53 14.35 4.86
CA VAL A 111 -8.10 14.13 4.62
C VAL A 111 -7.59 15.07 3.53
N MET A 112 -8.28 15.14 2.38
CA MET A 112 -7.87 16.00 1.27
C MET A 112 -7.90 17.48 1.66
N GLU A 113 -8.87 17.91 2.46
CA GLU A 113 -8.97 19.29 2.99
C GLU A 113 -7.77 19.63 3.91
N LYS A 114 -7.36 18.69 4.79
CA LYS A 114 -6.17 18.86 5.63
C LYS A 114 -4.91 19.00 4.79
N LEU A 115 -4.77 18.17 3.74
CA LEU A 115 -3.63 18.23 2.81
C LEU A 115 -3.62 19.55 2.02
N SER A 116 -4.77 20.06 1.60
CA SER A 116 -4.89 21.37 0.94
C SER A 116 -4.48 22.51 1.88
N LYS A 117 -4.97 22.53 3.11
CA LYS A 117 -4.59 23.50 4.14
C LYS A 117 -3.09 23.46 4.47
N ALA A 118 -2.48 22.29 4.40
CA ALA A 118 -1.04 22.11 4.60
C ALA A 118 -0.20 22.45 3.35
N GLY A 119 -0.81 22.78 2.23
CA GLY A 119 -0.14 23.14 0.98
C GLY A 119 0.43 21.95 0.19
N TRP A 120 -0.03 20.73 0.48
CA TRP A 120 0.41 19.52 -0.23
C TRP A 120 -0.31 19.32 -1.56
N ILE A 121 -1.55 19.82 -1.65
CA ILE A 121 -2.33 19.97 -2.87
C ILE A 121 -2.92 21.36 -2.93
N THR A 122 -3.20 21.86 -4.12
CA THR A 122 -3.89 23.12 -4.30
C THR A 122 -5.38 22.99 -4.05
N GLU A 123 -6.08 24.11 -3.89
CA GLU A 123 -7.54 24.12 -3.72
C GLU A 123 -8.27 23.60 -4.97
N ASP A 124 -7.73 23.85 -6.17
CA ASP A 124 -8.30 23.33 -7.42
C ASP A 124 -8.11 21.82 -7.54
N GLU A 125 -6.91 21.30 -7.20
CA GLU A 125 -6.66 19.87 -7.12
C GLU A 125 -7.59 19.20 -6.08
N PHE A 126 -7.80 19.82 -4.92
CA PHE A 126 -8.74 19.30 -3.91
C PHE A 126 -10.16 19.13 -4.47
N ARG A 127 -10.69 20.17 -5.13
CA ARG A 127 -12.05 20.11 -5.69
C ARG A 127 -12.19 19.05 -6.77
N GLU A 128 -11.19 18.93 -7.64
CA GLU A 128 -11.17 17.93 -8.69
C GLU A 128 -11.13 16.52 -8.11
N LEU A 129 -10.22 16.28 -7.18
CA LEU A 129 -10.05 14.98 -6.53
C LEU A 129 -11.28 14.55 -5.71
N ASP A 130 -11.93 15.48 -4.99
CA ASP A 130 -13.19 15.18 -4.26
C ASP A 130 -14.30 14.77 -5.24
N ARG A 131 -14.43 15.48 -6.37
CA ARG A 131 -15.41 15.14 -7.41
C ARG A 131 -15.14 13.76 -8.02
N GLU A 132 -13.90 13.49 -8.40
CA GLU A 132 -13.51 12.21 -8.99
C GLU A 132 -13.65 11.05 -8.02
N ASN A 133 -13.29 11.27 -6.75
CA ASN A 133 -13.45 10.27 -5.70
C ASN A 133 -14.93 9.90 -5.52
N ARG A 134 -15.83 10.89 -5.46
CA ARG A 134 -17.28 10.65 -5.35
C ARG A 134 -17.81 9.88 -6.55
N ALA A 135 -17.46 10.27 -7.77
CA ALA A 135 -17.90 9.60 -8.99
C ALA A 135 -17.40 8.14 -9.05
N ARG A 136 -16.15 7.89 -8.62
CA ARG A 136 -15.56 6.55 -8.61
C ARG A 136 -16.29 5.58 -7.69
N PHE A 137 -16.69 6.04 -6.51
CA PHE A 137 -17.35 5.21 -5.51
C PHE A 137 -18.88 5.22 -5.60
N GLU A 138 -19.48 5.95 -6.55
CA GLU A 138 -20.94 6.05 -6.70
C GLU A 138 -21.61 4.67 -6.83
N GLY A 139 -20.98 3.71 -7.51
CA GLY A 139 -21.46 2.36 -7.65
C GLY A 139 -21.61 1.55 -6.35
N LEU A 140 -21.09 2.08 -5.22
CA LEU A 140 -21.23 1.48 -3.88
C LEU A 140 -22.32 2.16 -3.04
N ALA A 141 -23.16 3.04 -3.63
CA ALA A 141 -24.12 3.85 -2.87
C ALA A 141 -25.13 3.00 -2.07
N GLU A 142 -25.59 1.89 -2.63
CA GLU A 142 -26.55 0.99 -1.99
C GLU A 142 -25.92 0.05 -0.97
N ASP A 143 -24.71 -0.43 -1.26
CA ASP A 143 -24.03 -1.44 -0.45
C ASP A 143 -23.20 -0.82 0.70
N GLY A 144 -22.66 0.36 0.48
CA GLY A 144 -21.66 0.97 1.37
C GLY A 144 -20.33 0.21 1.35
N ILE A 145 -19.54 0.40 2.39
CA ILE A 145 -18.30 -0.34 2.66
C ILE A 145 -18.62 -1.41 3.70
N ARG A 146 -18.20 -2.65 3.46
CA ARG A 146 -18.47 -3.78 4.34
C ARG A 146 -17.22 -4.25 5.07
N ASP A 147 -17.43 -4.89 6.21
CA ASP A 147 -16.37 -5.62 6.89
C ASP A 147 -15.78 -6.70 5.97
N GLY A 148 -14.44 -6.72 5.85
CA GLY A 148 -13.71 -7.60 4.95
C GLY A 148 -13.48 -7.05 3.54
N ASP A 149 -14.11 -5.94 3.15
CA ASP A 149 -13.81 -5.29 1.88
C ASP A 149 -12.37 -4.76 1.85
N VAL A 150 -11.79 -4.70 0.66
CA VAL A 150 -10.39 -4.32 0.46
C VAL A 150 -10.27 -3.23 -0.59
N ILE A 151 -9.52 -2.19 -0.27
CA ILE A 151 -9.00 -1.24 -1.27
C ILE A 151 -7.49 -1.46 -1.42
N GLU A 152 -7.05 -1.58 -2.67
CA GLU A 152 -5.63 -1.63 -3.03
C GLU A 152 -5.29 -0.44 -3.92
N HIS A 153 -4.18 0.23 -3.59
CA HIS A 153 -3.60 1.27 -4.43
C HIS A 153 -2.16 0.89 -4.77
N GLU A 154 -1.83 0.90 -6.05
CA GLU A 154 -0.45 0.75 -6.52
C GLU A 154 0.03 2.08 -7.10
N VAL A 155 1.13 2.60 -6.54
CA VAL A 155 1.82 3.80 -7.01
C VAL A 155 3.00 3.39 -7.87
N ARG A 156 3.09 3.94 -9.08
CA ARG A 156 4.25 3.85 -9.98
C ARG A 156 4.51 5.20 -10.62
N GLY A 157 5.49 5.93 -10.12
CA GLY A 157 5.73 7.31 -10.52
C GLY A 157 4.51 8.18 -10.22
N ASP A 158 4.00 8.88 -11.23
CA ASP A 158 2.80 9.72 -11.12
C ASP A 158 1.49 8.97 -11.41
N THR A 159 1.53 7.64 -11.42
CA THR A 159 0.37 6.79 -11.70
C THR A 159 -0.09 6.11 -10.43
N VAL A 160 -1.39 6.14 -10.17
CA VAL A 160 -2.04 5.43 -9.07
C VAL A 160 -3.14 4.52 -9.63
N THR A 161 -2.95 3.21 -9.51
CA THR A 161 -4.01 2.23 -9.80
C THR A 161 -4.79 1.96 -8.52
N THR A 162 -6.11 2.04 -8.59
CA THR A 162 -7.00 1.76 -7.46
C THR A 162 -7.91 0.60 -7.79
N ARG A 163 -7.94 -0.39 -6.90
CA ARG A 163 -8.85 -1.54 -6.98
C ARG A 163 -9.62 -1.67 -5.67
N TYR A 164 -10.95 -1.74 -5.78
CA TYR A 164 -11.82 -2.12 -4.67
C TYR A 164 -12.40 -3.50 -4.92
N THR A 165 -12.22 -4.40 -3.98
CA THR A 165 -12.72 -5.76 -4.00
C THR A 165 -13.62 -5.96 -2.79
N ASP A 166 -14.85 -6.40 -3.02
CA ASP A 166 -15.78 -6.68 -1.93
C ASP A 166 -15.45 -8.00 -1.20
N VAL A 167 -16.08 -8.24 -0.07
CA VAL A 167 -15.86 -9.42 0.77
C VAL A 167 -16.10 -10.74 0.04
N THR A 168 -16.84 -10.75 -1.09
CA THR A 168 -17.06 -11.94 -1.93
C THR A 168 -15.92 -12.19 -2.91
N GLY A 169 -14.95 -11.28 -3.01
CA GLY A 169 -13.86 -11.30 -3.98
C GLY A 169 -14.21 -10.66 -5.32
N THR A 170 -15.38 -10.02 -5.44
CA THR A 170 -15.79 -9.33 -6.66
C THR A 170 -15.11 -7.98 -6.74
N VAL A 171 -14.42 -7.70 -7.86
CA VAL A 171 -13.84 -6.38 -8.14
C VAL A 171 -14.97 -5.44 -8.55
N ARG A 172 -15.23 -4.43 -7.75
CA ARG A 172 -16.29 -3.42 -7.93
C ARG A 172 -15.75 -2.14 -8.56
N ILE A 173 -14.48 -1.82 -8.30
CA ILE A 173 -13.78 -0.67 -8.86
C ILE A 173 -12.40 -1.15 -9.32
N ASP A 174 -12.02 -0.80 -10.54
CA ASP A 174 -10.68 -0.97 -11.08
C ASP A 174 -10.40 0.26 -11.95
N GLY A 175 -9.48 1.11 -11.53
CA GLY A 175 -9.25 2.40 -12.17
C GLY A 175 -7.83 2.87 -12.08
N LEU A 176 -7.41 3.60 -13.11
CA LEU A 176 -6.12 4.24 -13.23
C LEU A 176 -6.29 5.75 -13.11
N LEU A 177 -5.49 6.36 -12.26
CA LEU A 177 -5.35 7.79 -12.14
C LEU A 177 -3.94 8.19 -12.55
N VAL A 178 -3.82 9.30 -13.26
CA VAL A 178 -2.54 9.83 -13.69
C VAL A 178 -2.43 11.25 -13.18
N GLY A 179 -1.50 11.45 -12.25
CA GLY A 179 -1.24 12.78 -11.70
C GLY A 179 -0.46 12.70 -10.38
N SER A 180 0.33 13.71 -10.15
CA SER A 180 1.11 13.80 -8.91
C SER A 180 0.22 14.13 -7.69
N ALA A 181 -0.96 14.72 -7.91
CA ALA A 181 -1.88 15.08 -6.85
C ALA A 181 -2.50 13.84 -6.18
N GLU A 182 -2.89 12.83 -6.97
CA GLU A 182 -3.43 11.56 -6.46
C GLU A 182 -2.40 10.83 -5.59
N ARG A 183 -1.15 10.77 -6.05
CA ARG A 183 -0.06 10.20 -5.26
C ARG A 183 0.13 10.96 -3.95
N ARG A 184 0.15 12.31 -4.00
CA ARG A 184 0.30 13.13 -2.79
C ARG A 184 -0.85 12.91 -1.82
N VAL A 185 -2.09 12.78 -2.30
CA VAL A 185 -3.24 12.47 -1.46
C VAL A 185 -3.11 11.09 -0.84
N LEU A 186 -2.81 10.06 -1.62
CA LEU A 186 -2.68 8.70 -1.12
C LEU A 186 -1.58 8.59 -0.05
N ILE A 187 -0.36 9.03 -0.35
CA ILE A 187 0.75 8.97 0.62
C ILE A 187 0.55 9.99 1.75
N GLY A 188 0.00 11.16 1.44
CA GLY A 188 -0.34 12.18 2.42
C GLY A 188 -1.43 11.73 3.40
N SER A 189 -2.36 10.88 3.00
CA SER A 189 -3.33 10.28 3.91
C SER A 189 -2.68 9.40 4.97
N LEU A 190 -1.49 8.88 4.72
CA LEU A 190 -0.72 8.02 5.61
C LEU A 190 0.31 8.81 6.43
N PHE A 191 1.08 9.69 5.80
CA PHE A 191 2.21 10.39 6.41
C PHE A 191 2.02 11.91 6.54
N GLY A 192 0.93 12.45 6.03
CA GLY A 192 0.65 13.89 6.06
C GLY A 192 0.40 14.44 7.47
N PRO A 193 0.40 15.77 7.63
CA PRO A 193 0.01 16.42 8.87
C PRO A 193 -1.41 15.99 9.25
N ASP A 194 -1.62 15.76 10.53
CA ASP A 194 -2.92 15.35 11.10
C ASP A 194 -3.52 14.05 10.53
N SER A 195 -2.68 13.20 9.87
CA SER A 195 -3.09 11.86 9.50
C SER A 195 -3.21 10.96 10.73
N ASP A 196 -4.32 10.24 10.82
CA ASP A 196 -4.55 9.26 11.90
C ASP A 196 -3.51 8.11 11.88
N PHE A 197 -2.90 7.83 10.72
CA PHE A 197 -1.87 6.79 10.57
C PHE A 197 -0.46 7.26 10.92
N ARG A 198 -0.19 8.57 10.79
CA ARG A 198 1.16 9.13 10.81
C ARG A 198 1.97 8.67 12.01
N GLN A 199 1.46 8.87 13.23
CA GLN A 199 2.19 8.56 14.44
C GLN A 199 2.53 7.07 14.54
N GLY A 200 1.55 6.20 14.27
CA GLY A 200 1.76 4.76 14.33
C GLY A 200 2.78 4.26 13.29
N LEU A 201 2.72 4.79 12.06
CA LEU A 201 3.67 4.42 11.01
C LEU A 201 5.09 4.91 11.31
N LEU A 202 5.25 6.14 11.83
CA LEU A 202 6.55 6.66 12.24
C LEU A 202 7.12 5.87 13.42
N ASP A 203 6.30 5.47 14.39
CA ASP A 203 6.75 4.62 15.50
C ASP A 203 7.24 3.24 15.01
N LEU A 204 6.67 2.70 13.93
CA LEU A 204 7.19 1.48 13.28
C LEU A 204 8.56 1.71 12.63
N VAL A 205 8.78 2.87 12.00
CA VAL A 205 10.08 3.26 11.43
C VAL A 205 11.14 3.32 12.53
N PHE A 206 10.84 4.01 13.63
CA PHE A 206 11.79 4.19 14.73
C PHE A 206 12.16 2.88 15.43
N ARG A 207 11.19 2.02 15.69
CA ARG A 207 11.44 0.69 16.28
C ARG A 207 12.36 -0.17 15.41
N ARG A 208 12.23 -0.10 14.09
CA ARG A 208 13.14 -0.81 13.17
C ARG A 208 14.55 -0.25 13.21
N ALA A 209 14.69 1.09 13.24
CA ALA A 209 15.98 1.73 13.34
C ALA A 209 16.74 1.34 14.62
N GLU A 210 16.04 1.25 15.76
CA GLU A 210 16.60 0.78 17.03
C GLU A 210 17.11 -0.67 16.93
N THR A 211 16.36 -1.55 16.23
CA THR A 211 16.76 -2.94 16.04
C THR A 211 18.03 -3.07 15.17
N TYR A 212 18.17 -2.24 14.13
CA TYR A 212 19.37 -2.21 13.29
C TYR A 212 20.59 -1.63 13.99
N GLY A 213 20.40 -0.62 14.88
CA GLY A 213 21.48 -0.01 15.64
C GLY A 213 22.01 -0.87 16.78
N ALA A 214 21.22 -1.77 17.33
CA ALA A 214 21.60 -2.66 18.43
C ALA A 214 22.42 -3.89 17.98
N GLY A 215 22.54 -4.12 16.67
CA GLY A 215 23.25 -5.26 16.07
C GLY A 215 24.66 -4.97 15.57
N GLN A 216 25.17 -3.75 15.78
CA GLN A 216 26.56 -3.34 15.50
C GLN A 216 27.34 -3.16 16.81
#